data_492ab961c6dc67a13b709f5a5f652c41
#
_entry.id   492ab961c6dc67a13b709f5a5f652c41
#
_cell.length_a   1.000
_cell.length_b   1.000
_cell.length_c   1.000
_cell.angle_alpha   90.00
_cell.angle_beta   90.00
_cell.angle_gamma   90.00
#
_symmetry.space_group_name_H-M   'P 1'
#
loop_
_entity.id
_entity.type
_entity.pdbx_description
1 polymer ?
#
loop_
_entity_poly.entity_id
_entity_poly.type
_entity_poly.pdbx_seq_one_letter_code
_entity_poly.pdbx_strand_id
1 'polypeptide(L)'
;MNNVYKVLNVDVDVIHLGKHDGSLLSLEKKYFNFLPVVGEKVEVYTNDDNYFVRRNYSAPVQEPIPTVQKSSKSKIRAGLLALFLGGYGAHDFYLGRQEFAWVRLAIGIFSTLLSLLGEYGTLAGIIYFLNIINLFWVAIEGLLILTSKTGSRWHQDSEGRELLD
;
A
#
# COMPACT_ATOMS: atom_id res chain seq x y z
N MET A 1 -14.44 -21.66 31.25
CA MET A 1 -13.16 -22.24 30.77
C MET A 1 -13.05 -22.00 29.28
N ASN A 2 -11.88 -21.63 28.80
CA ASN A 2 -11.70 -21.33 27.37
C ASN A 2 -11.60 -22.67 26.60
N ASN A 3 -12.63 -23.02 25.84
CA ASN A 3 -12.75 -24.29 25.11
C ASN A 3 -12.24 -24.17 23.65
N VAL A 4 -11.43 -23.14 23.37
CA VAL A 4 -10.89 -22.86 22.04
C VAL A 4 -9.55 -23.57 21.86
N TYR A 5 -9.44 -24.34 20.81
CA TYR A 5 -8.25 -25.07 20.40
C TYR A 5 -7.85 -24.65 18.98
N LYS A 6 -6.57 -24.82 18.66
CA LYS A 6 -6.03 -24.65 17.30
C LYS A 6 -5.73 -26.03 16.72
N VAL A 7 -6.14 -26.28 15.49
CA VAL A 7 -5.81 -27.51 14.75
C VAL A 7 -4.30 -27.50 14.45
N LEU A 8 -3.56 -28.45 15.00
CA LEU A 8 -2.12 -28.57 14.81
C LEU A 8 -1.76 -29.54 13.66
N ASN A 9 -2.46 -30.66 13.59
CA ASN A 9 -2.28 -31.66 12.55
C ASN A 9 -3.60 -32.39 12.25
N VAL A 10 -3.75 -32.87 11.03
CA VAL A 10 -4.91 -33.65 10.56
C VAL A 10 -4.40 -34.92 9.94
N ASP A 11 -4.50 -36.03 10.69
CA ASP A 11 -4.18 -37.36 10.20
C ASP A 11 -5.43 -38.05 9.59
N VAL A 12 -5.26 -39.27 9.13
CA VAL A 12 -6.34 -40.02 8.47
C VAL A 12 -7.57 -40.15 9.36
N ASP A 13 -7.38 -40.56 10.62
CA ASP A 13 -8.46 -40.87 11.56
C ASP A 13 -8.49 -39.96 12.79
N VAL A 14 -7.41 -39.21 13.06
CA VAL A 14 -7.22 -38.41 14.26
C VAL A 14 -6.83 -36.97 13.94
N ILE A 15 -7.39 -36.02 14.70
CA ILE A 15 -7.06 -34.62 14.59
C ILE A 15 -6.41 -34.16 15.90
N HIS A 16 -5.22 -33.57 15.78
CA HIS A 16 -4.45 -33.06 16.91
C HIS A 16 -4.74 -31.59 17.12
N LEU A 17 -5.20 -31.27 18.32
CA LEU A 17 -5.60 -29.94 18.75
C LEU A 17 -4.66 -29.43 19.85
N GLY A 18 -4.29 -28.17 19.79
CA GLY A 18 -3.47 -27.51 20.81
C GLY A 18 -4.22 -26.32 21.42
N LYS A 19 -4.07 -26.15 22.71
CA LYS A 19 -4.57 -24.99 23.46
C LYS A 19 -3.45 -23.97 23.71
N HIS A 20 -3.83 -22.73 23.96
CA HIS A 20 -2.84 -21.68 24.23
C HIS A 20 -1.99 -21.93 25.48
N ASP A 21 -2.49 -22.71 26.43
CA ASP A 21 -1.77 -23.12 27.65
C ASP A 21 -0.78 -24.27 27.42
N GLY A 22 -0.60 -24.74 26.19
CA GLY A 22 0.27 -25.84 25.81
C GLY A 22 -0.36 -27.23 25.93
N SER A 23 -1.61 -27.33 26.38
CA SER A 23 -2.30 -28.61 26.45
C SER A 23 -2.67 -29.12 25.05
N LEU A 24 -2.51 -30.45 24.87
CA LEU A 24 -2.82 -31.13 23.63
C LEU A 24 -4.05 -32.03 23.80
N LEU A 25 -4.89 -32.10 22.79
CA LEU A 25 -6.07 -32.96 22.72
C LEU A 25 -6.08 -33.64 21.36
N SER A 26 -6.23 -34.96 21.35
CA SER A 26 -6.38 -35.74 20.12
C SER A 26 -7.80 -36.28 20.04
N LEU A 27 -8.53 -35.96 19.00
CA LEU A 27 -9.89 -36.39 18.77
C LEU A 27 -10.01 -37.17 17.47
N GLU A 28 -10.86 -38.22 17.49
CA GLU A 28 -11.20 -38.93 16.27
C GLU A 28 -11.99 -38.03 15.32
N LYS A 29 -11.74 -38.19 14.04
CA LYS A 29 -12.36 -37.40 12.96
C LYS A 29 -13.89 -37.48 12.96
N LYS A 30 -14.47 -38.55 13.50
CA LYS A 30 -15.93 -38.73 13.63
C LYS A 30 -16.64 -37.66 14.44
N TYR A 31 -15.93 -36.98 15.34
CA TYR A 31 -16.47 -35.88 16.15
C TYR A 31 -16.57 -34.53 15.41
N PHE A 32 -16.03 -34.48 14.18
CA PHE A 32 -16.06 -33.30 13.33
C PHE A 32 -17.12 -33.46 12.25
N ASN A 33 -18.07 -32.57 12.20
CA ASN A 33 -19.07 -32.51 11.11
C ASN A 33 -18.59 -31.71 9.90
N PHE A 34 -17.30 -31.36 9.87
CA PHE A 34 -16.62 -30.59 8.82
C PHE A 34 -15.18 -31.08 8.66
N LEU A 35 -14.54 -30.73 7.55
CA LEU A 35 -13.11 -30.99 7.34
C LEU A 35 -12.29 -29.86 7.97
N PRO A 36 -11.59 -30.12 9.10
CA PRO A 36 -10.75 -29.11 9.73
C PRO A 36 -9.46 -28.89 8.95
N VAL A 37 -8.98 -27.63 8.95
CA VAL A 37 -7.73 -27.24 8.28
C VAL A 37 -6.69 -26.91 9.36
N VAL A 38 -5.43 -27.30 9.13
CA VAL A 38 -4.32 -26.97 10.04
C VAL A 38 -4.24 -25.44 10.24
N GLY A 39 -4.17 -25.02 11.50
CA GLY A 39 -4.18 -23.60 11.88
C GLY A 39 -5.56 -23.06 12.22
N GLU A 40 -6.64 -23.74 11.87
CA GLU A 40 -8.02 -23.34 12.17
C GLU A 40 -8.30 -23.39 13.69
N LYS A 41 -9.11 -22.46 14.19
CA LYS A 41 -9.58 -22.48 15.59
C LYS A 41 -10.91 -23.17 15.67
N VAL A 42 -11.04 -24.09 16.64
CA VAL A 42 -12.24 -24.86 16.90
C VAL A 42 -12.62 -24.76 18.37
N GLU A 43 -13.88 -24.81 18.67
CA GLU A 43 -14.41 -24.91 20.03
C GLU A 43 -14.76 -26.38 20.30
N VAL A 44 -14.27 -26.93 21.40
CA VAL A 44 -14.54 -28.29 21.82
C VAL A 44 -15.36 -28.26 23.09
N TYR A 45 -16.54 -28.85 23.01
CA TYR A 45 -17.44 -29.05 24.14
C TYR A 45 -17.49 -30.52 24.49
N THR A 46 -17.46 -30.82 25.77
CA THR A 46 -17.51 -32.18 26.29
C THR A 46 -18.81 -32.34 27.09
N ASN A 47 -19.55 -33.40 26.78
CA ASN A 47 -20.71 -33.82 27.58
C ASN A 47 -20.55 -35.34 27.82
N ASP A 48 -20.18 -35.68 29.07
CA ASP A 48 -19.76 -37.02 29.47
C ASP A 48 -18.65 -37.54 28.58
N ASP A 49 -18.84 -38.62 27.85
CA ASP A 49 -17.88 -39.24 26.95
C ASP A 49 -18.01 -38.75 25.49
N ASN A 50 -18.82 -37.77 25.21
CA ASN A 50 -19.05 -37.25 23.87
C ASN A 50 -18.41 -35.90 23.67
N TYR A 51 -17.78 -35.74 22.51
CA TYR A 51 -17.17 -34.48 22.07
C TYR A 51 -17.99 -33.83 20.98
N PHE A 52 -18.27 -32.54 21.13
CA PHE A 52 -18.90 -31.72 20.12
C PHE A 52 -17.90 -30.67 19.66
N VAL A 53 -17.52 -30.72 18.39
CA VAL A 53 -16.56 -29.79 17.82
C VAL A 53 -17.28 -28.84 16.88
N ARG A 54 -17.12 -27.55 17.15
CA ARG A 54 -17.67 -26.47 16.34
C ARG A 54 -16.53 -25.62 15.81
N ARG A 55 -16.65 -25.15 14.57
CA ARG A 55 -15.79 -24.07 14.09
C ARG A 55 -15.95 -22.85 14.96
N ASN A 56 -14.83 -22.36 15.49
CA ASN A 56 -14.86 -21.06 16.11
C ASN A 56 -14.85 -20.02 14.99
N TYR A 57 -16.05 -19.61 14.57
CA TYR A 57 -16.26 -18.40 13.78
C TYR A 57 -16.17 -17.16 14.70
N SER A 58 -15.22 -17.09 15.61
CA SER A 58 -14.68 -15.78 15.91
C SER A 58 -14.35 -15.20 14.54
N ALA A 59 -15.09 -14.16 14.17
CA ALA A 59 -14.94 -13.55 12.86
C ALA A 59 -13.45 -13.58 12.52
N PRO A 60 -13.04 -14.04 11.33
CA PRO A 60 -11.63 -13.94 10.97
C PRO A 60 -11.27 -12.56 11.45
N VAL A 61 -10.20 -12.45 12.26
CA VAL A 61 -9.56 -11.15 12.40
C VAL A 61 -9.38 -10.76 10.95
N GLN A 62 -10.30 -9.97 10.45
CA GLN A 62 -10.10 -9.27 9.21
C GLN A 62 -8.85 -8.49 9.56
N GLU A 63 -7.70 -9.03 9.16
CA GLU A 63 -6.57 -8.17 8.94
C GLU A 63 -7.19 -7.02 8.20
N PRO A 64 -7.17 -5.80 8.78
CA PRO A 64 -7.92 -4.70 8.21
C PRO A 64 -7.54 -4.74 6.74
N ILE A 65 -8.51 -5.10 5.88
CA ILE A 65 -8.30 -5.08 4.42
C ILE A 65 -7.63 -3.74 4.26
N PRO A 66 -6.38 -3.65 3.77
CA PRO A 66 -5.68 -2.39 3.73
C PRO A 66 -6.63 -1.45 3.01
N THR A 67 -7.33 -0.65 3.79
CA THR A 67 -8.31 0.30 3.25
C THR A 67 -7.45 1.21 2.42
N VAL A 68 -7.51 1.02 1.09
CA VAL A 68 -6.81 1.87 0.14
C VAL A 68 -7.28 3.28 0.48
N GLN A 69 -6.47 3.97 1.27
CA GLN A 69 -6.79 5.34 1.68
C GLN A 69 -6.82 6.18 0.41
N LYS A 70 -7.98 6.76 0.12
CA LYS A 70 -8.14 7.65 -1.03
C LYS A 70 -7.64 9.04 -0.66
N SER A 71 -6.81 9.59 -1.51
CA SER A 71 -6.41 10.98 -1.46
C SER A 71 -7.58 11.88 -1.90
N SER A 72 -7.62 13.12 -1.42
CA SER A 72 -8.50 14.16 -1.97
C SER A 72 -7.97 14.76 -3.29
N LYS A 73 -6.79 14.31 -3.75
CA LYS A 73 -6.06 14.85 -4.90
C LYS A 73 -6.40 14.06 -6.15
N SER A 74 -6.63 14.76 -7.28
CA SER A 74 -6.96 14.14 -8.58
C SER A 74 -5.71 13.89 -9.40
N LYS A 75 -5.60 12.71 -10.02
CA LYS A 75 -4.50 12.38 -10.92
C LYS A 75 -4.49 13.29 -12.16
N ILE A 76 -5.67 13.68 -12.66
CA ILE A 76 -5.78 14.57 -13.82
C ILE A 76 -5.15 15.92 -13.50
N ARG A 77 -5.49 16.50 -12.34
CA ARG A 77 -4.89 17.78 -11.90
C ARG A 77 -3.39 17.66 -11.71
N ALA A 78 -2.93 16.58 -11.07
CA ALA A 78 -1.51 16.33 -10.86
C ALA A 78 -0.75 16.22 -12.19
N GLY A 79 -1.27 15.44 -13.14
CA GLY A 79 -0.67 15.26 -14.45
C GLY A 79 -0.65 16.53 -15.29
N LEU A 80 -1.72 17.32 -15.30
CA LEU A 80 -1.76 18.62 -15.99
C LEU A 80 -0.77 19.60 -15.36
N LEU A 81 -0.70 19.66 -14.04
CA LEU A 81 0.31 20.48 -13.35
C LEU A 81 1.73 20.06 -13.69
N ALA A 82 1.98 18.76 -13.87
CA ALA A 82 3.30 18.27 -14.31
C ALA A 82 3.61 18.73 -15.73
N LEU A 83 2.67 18.59 -16.67
CA LEU A 83 2.89 18.95 -18.08
C LEU A 83 3.09 20.45 -18.29
N PHE A 84 2.33 21.31 -17.61
CA PHE A 84 2.36 22.76 -17.85
C PHE A 84 3.26 23.53 -16.87
N LEU A 85 3.34 23.12 -15.62
CA LEU A 85 4.05 23.82 -14.56
C LEU A 85 5.06 22.91 -13.83
N GLY A 86 5.35 21.76 -14.41
CA GLY A 86 6.23 20.75 -13.81
C GLY A 86 7.67 21.20 -13.66
N GLY A 87 8.14 22.05 -14.58
CA GLY A 87 9.49 22.65 -14.47
C GLY A 87 9.72 23.46 -13.20
N TYR A 88 8.64 23.99 -12.61
CA TYR A 88 8.65 24.68 -11.31
C TYR A 88 8.19 23.78 -10.15
N GLY A 89 7.96 22.50 -10.38
CA GLY A 89 7.56 21.55 -9.35
C GLY A 89 6.11 21.65 -8.87
N ALA A 90 5.21 22.30 -9.61
CA ALA A 90 3.83 22.54 -9.17
C ALA A 90 3.07 21.24 -8.87
N HIS A 91 3.28 20.18 -9.64
CA HIS A 91 2.67 18.87 -9.41
C HIS A 91 3.20 18.19 -8.14
N ASP A 92 4.50 18.38 -7.82
CA ASP A 92 5.08 17.83 -6.59
C ASP A 92 4.50 18.53 -5.36
N PHE A 93 4.35 19.85 -5.39
CA PHE A 93 3.63 20.58 -4.33
C PHE A 93 2.20 20.07 -4.18
N TYR A 94 1.51 19.89 -5.30
CA TYR A 94 0.14 19.37 -5.28
C TYR A 94 0.08 17.96 -4.69
N LEU A 95 1.03 17.08 -5.02
CA LEU A 95 1.10 15.72 -4.50
C LEU A 95 1.66 15.65 -3.07
N GLY A 96 2.24 16.73 -2.54
CA GLY A 96 2.84 16.80 -1.21
C GLY A 96 4.30 16.37 -1.17
N ARG A 97 4.95 16.18 -2.32
CA ARG A 97 6.38 15.78 -2.44
C ARG A 97 7.29 17.01 -2.32
N GLN A 98 7.27 17.65 -1.17
CA GLN A 98 7.88 18.97 -0.96
C GLN A 98 9.39 19.00 -1.26
N GLU A 99 10.14 17.95 -0.95
CA GLU A 99 11.58 17.89 -1.19
C GLU A 99 11.93 18.10 -2.68
N PHE A 100 11.26 17.36 -3.56
CA PHE A 100 11.44 17.50 -5.01
C PHE A 100 10.90 18.83 -5.54
N ALA A 101 9.77 19.27 -4.98
CA ALA A 101 9.11 20.52 -5.36
C ALA A 101 10.01 21.74 -5.19
N TRP A 102 10.68 21.87 -4.03
CA TRP A 102 11.59 22.98 -3.76
C TRP A 102 12.82 22.97 -4.65
N VAL A 103 13.40 21.81 -4.93
CA VAL A 103 14.55 21.68 -5.84
C VAL A 103 14.19 22.13 -7.26
N ARG A 104 13.04 21.66 -7.77
CA ARG A 104 12.58 22.04 -9.13
C ARG A 104 12.22 23.52 -9.20
N LEU A 105 11.57 24.05 -8.15
CA LEU A 105 11.26 25.48 -8.08
C LEU A 105 12.53 26.34 -8.14
N ALA A 106 13.56 25.95 -7.37
CA ALA A 106 14.84 26.67 -7.37
C ALA A 106 15.48 26.65 -8.76
N ILE A 107 15.56 25.49 -9.40
CA ILE A 107 16.12 25.35 -10.76
C ILE A 107 15.32 26.19 -11.77
N GLY A 108 13.99 26.12 -11.72
CA GLY A 108 13.10 26.84 -12.62
C GLY A 108 13.24 28.36 -12.48
N ILE A 109 13.22 28.86 -11.23
CA ILE A 109 13.38 30.30 -10.96
C ILE A 109 14.77 30.77 -11.40
N PHE A 110 15.83 30.03 -11.05
CA PHE A 110 17.21 30.42 -11.39
C PHE A 110 17.42 30.45 -12.91
N SER A 111 16.92 29.45 -13.64
CA SER A 111 16.94 29.46 -15.11
C SER A 111 16.23 30.66 -15.72
N THR A 112 15.05 31.00 -15.18
CA THR A 112 14.26 32.12 -15.65
C THR A 112 15.00 33.45 -15.40
N LEU A 113 15.54 33.65 -14.20
CA LEU A 113 16.32 34.85 -13.86
C LEU A 113 17.55 35.02 -14.76
N LEU A 114 18.34 33.97 -14.96
CA LEU A 114 19.50 34.02 -15.85
C LEU A 114 19.11 34.39 -17.28
N SER A 115 17.99 33.84 -17.75
CA SER A 115 17.46 34.17 -19.08
C SER A 115 17.05 35.65 -19.20
N LEU A 116 16.40 36.19 -18.17
CA LEU A 116 15.98 37.59 -18.14
C LEU A 116 17.16 38.57 -18.04
N LEU A 117 18.23 38.16 -17.35
CA LEU A 117 19.43 38.96 -17.19
C LEU A 117 20.37 38.89 -18.44
N GLY A 118 20.04 38.02 -19.40
CA GLY A 118 20.87 37.82 -20.60
C GLY A 118 22.22 37.15 -20.33
N GLU A 119 22.30 36.38 -19.25
CA GLU A 119 23.51 35.66 -18.87
C GLU A 119 23.67 34.38 -19.72
N TYR A 120 24.77 34.32 -20.49
CA TYR A 120 25.06 33.20 -21.42
C TYR A 120 26.42 32.54 -21.15
N GLY A 121 27.00 32.72 -19.95
CA GLY A 121 28.26 32.10 -19.57
C GLY A 121 28.13 30.59 -19.33
N THR A 122 29.27 29.93 -19.07
CA THR A 122 29.36 28.48 -18.87
C THR A 122 28.39 27.98 -17.76
N LEU A 123 28.28 28.73 -16.66
CA LEU A 123 27.37 28.38 -15.56
C LEU A 123 25.90 28.45 -15.99
N ALA A 124 25.53 29.50 -16.73
CA ALA A 124 24.18 29.61 -17.29
C ALA A 124 23.88 28.44 -18.23
N GLY A 125 24.82 28.07 -19.09
CA GLY A 125 24.69 26.89 -19.98
C GLY A 125 24.43 25.60 -19.24
N ILE A 126 25.14 25.35 -18.12
CA ILE A 126 24.89 24.16 -17.28
C ILE A 126 23.48 24.19 -16.69
N ILE A 127 23.03 25.32 -16.16
CA ILE A 127 21.71 25.47 -15.55
C ILE A 127 20.60 25.26 -16.59
N TYR A 128 20.76 25.82 -17.80
CA TYR A 128 19.81 25.60 -18.90
C TYR A 128 19.76 24.12 -19.32
N PHE A 129 20.90 23.47 -19.42
CA PHE A 129 20.95 22.04 -19.72
C PHE A 129 20.23 21.20 -18.67
N LEU A 130 20.46 21.47 -17.38
CA LEU A 130 19.74 20.80 -16.28
C LEU A 130 18.23 21.09 -16.33
N ASN A 131 17.85 22.30 -16.70
CA ASN A 131 16.44 22.65 -16.85
C ASN A 131 15.78 21.88 -18.00
N ILE A 132 16.44 21.73 -19.15
CA ILE A 132 15.93 20.92 -20.27
C ILE A 132 15.72 19.46 -19.84
N ILE A 133 16.68 18.86 -19.14
CA ILE A 133 16.55 17.50 -18.60
C ILE A 133 15.36 17.44 -17.64
N ASN A 134 15.22 18.41 -16.74
CA ASN A 134 14.10 18.48 -15.80
C ASN A 134 12.75 18.58 -16.54
N LEU A 135 12.63 19.46 -17.54
CA LEU A 135 11.41 19.60 -18.34
C LEU A 135 11.01 18.32 -19.07
N PHE A 136 12.01 17.64 -19.64
CA PHE A 136 11.79 16.34 -20.29
C PHE A 136 11.30 15.29 -19.28
N TRP A 137 11.94 15.24 -18.11
CA TRP A 137 11.56 14.32 -17.05
C TRP A 137 10.15 14.56 -16.52
N VAL A 138 9.78 15.80 -16.23
CA VAL A 138 8.43 16.12 -15.72
C VAL A 138 7.32 15.90 -16.76
N ALA A 139 7.65 16.00 -18.05
CA ALA A 139 6.69 15.61 -19.08
C ALA A 139 6.40 14.10 -19.04
N ILE A 140 7.46 13.27 -18.86
CA ILE A 140 7.31 11.83 -18.66
C ILE A 140 6.51 11.55 -17.37
N GLU A 141 6.84 12.20 -16.26
CA GLU A 141 6.09 12.04 -15.00
C GLU A 141 4.61 12.40 -15.18
N GLY A 142 4.32 13.50 -15.86
CA GLY A 142 2.95 13.91 -16.14
C GLY A 142 2.16 12.84 -16.91
N LEU A 143 2.77 12.24 -17.93
CA LEU A 143 2.18 11.12 -18.67
C LEU A 143 1.99 9.89 -17.81
N LEU A 144 3.00 9.54 -16.98
CA LEU A 144 2.92 8.40 -16.07
C LEU A 144 1.81 8.58 -15.03
N ILE A 145 1.64 9.79 -14.49
CA ILE A 145 0.55 10.12 -13.58
C ILE A 145 -0.81 9.98 -14.28
N LEU A 146 -0.99 10.58 -15.47
CA LEU A 146 -2.25 10.55 -16.21
C LEU A 146 -2.67 9.14 -16.61
N THR A 147 -1.72 8.29 -16.97
CA THR A 147 -1.97 6.90 -17.40
C THR A 147 -1.91 5.89 -16.25
N SER A 148 -1.62 6.34 -15.03
CA SER A 148 -1.47 5.45 -13.86
C SER A 148 -2.78 4.75 -13.51
N LYS A 149 -2.63 3.54 -12.94
CA LYS A 149 -3.72 2.73 -12.39
C LYS A 149 -3.56 2.61 -10.88
N THR A 150 -4.65 2.38 -10.19
CA THR A 150 -4.69 2.07 -8.76
C THR A 150 -3.65 1.00 -8.40
N GLY A 151 -2.91 1.19 -7.31
CA GLY A 151 -1.79 0.35 -6.90
C GLY A 151 -0.44 0.75 -7.50
N SER A 152 -0.39 1.68 -8.46
CA SER A 152 0.85 2.22 -9.01
C SER A 152 1.39 3.35 -8.13
N ARG A 153 2.71 3.41 -7.96
CA ARG A 153 3.36 4.55 -7.27
C ARG A 153 3.04 5.92 -7.89
N TRP A 154 2.70 5.95 -9.17
CA TRP A 154 2.32 7.16 -9.91
C TRP A 154 0.87 7.58 -9.65
N HIS A 155 0.07 6.67 -9.08
CA HIS A 155 -1.31 6.90 -8.69
C HIS A 155 -1.46 7.28 -7.21
N GLN A 156 -0.36 7.60 -6.53
CA GLN A 156 -0.33 7.86 -5.09
C GLN A 156 0.26 9.24 -4.78
N ASP A 157 -0.26 9.85 -3.72
CA ASP A 157 0.32 11.07 -3.13
C ASP A 157 1.53 10.74 -2.24
N SER A 158 2.12 11.76 -1.61
CA SER A 158 3.27 11.60 -0.72
C SER A 158 3.00 10.76 0.53
N GLU A 159 1.73 10.57 0.90
CA GLU A 159 1.30 9.75 2.05
C GLU A 159 0.91 8.32 1.62
N GLY A 160 1.13 7.95 0.36
CA GLY A 160 0.77 6.64 -0.20
C GLY A 160 -0.73 6.45 -0.43
N ARG A 161 -1.53 7.52 -0.38
CA ARG A 161 -2.98 7.45 -0.64
C ARG A 161 -3.26 7.51 -2.13
N GLU A 162 -4.19 6.68 -2.59
CA GLU A 162 -4.57 6.60 -4.00
C GLU A 162 -5.26 7.88 -4.47
N LEU A 163 -4.82 8.40 -5.62
CA LEU A 163 -5.40 9.59 -6.24
C LEU A 163 -6.82 9.31 -6.74
N LEU A 164 -7.60 10.37 -6.89
CA LEU A 164 -8.89 10.32 -7.57
C LEU A 164 -8.67 10.30 -9.09
N ASP A 165 -9.46 9.47 -9.77
CA ASP A 165 -9.51 9.40 -11.23
C ASP A 165 -10.15 10.64 -11.85
#